data_44534e7a52f790b517c2dbc144f6cd5c
#
_entry.id   44534e7a52f790b517c2dbc144f6cd5c
#
_cell.length_a   1.000
_cell.length_b   1.000
_cell.length_c   1.000
_cell.angle_alpha   90.00
_cell.angle_beta   90.00
_cell.angle_gamma   90.00
#
_symmetry.space_group_name_H-M   'P 1'
#
loop_
_entity.id
_entity.type
_entity.pdbx_description
1 polymer ?
#
loop_
_entity_poly.entity_id
_entity_poly.type
_entity_poly.pdbx_seq_one_letter_code
_entity_poly.pdbx_strand_id
1 'polypeptide(L)'
;MRNAIFVSMVGLLFLGGMAPSAIATTGLMQKVAAQQEVRALTSGERVRLQRMVRDMESAMQTIDAQGLAPFQDEAYAQRWRDSIERYRNDLLRLPQGDDPDLQAATTKLAEFEAVVAFGAREGARQAAELGDVQATLAGIERELRANRPPQWLPAPFDDDEALRWATIAANAKLGAQQAIEQLERIRVAAYLPRNPGTVGTGAAYDIQDVDRLLNFAAATVRAVDEALQETVANLGLQFDAQNRELEYYRRLDPENPSDRMNAFLQEGAPERIYGELDRQLAVTQSLAAWQRVFGADPGEAIRARIEEIESLRGRYAAQRLQAIGDSRLPEPRSTDPDRLAIARAILAEPRYGFGEHGPVVLTTPEIVQRDRQVSRAEIKSIDVSLSGNVTLEGTETTWHYRWDEFKFATPIRSAESGDWHLWWITAKQFESGWEGTPIGRWVSGAATQGDLIPEQNFRE
;
A
#
# COMPACT_ATOMS: atom_id res chain seq x y z
N MET A 1 26.25 18.98 20.42
CA MET A 1 27.34 18.02 20.76
C MET A 1 27.78 17.37 19.47
N ARG A 2 29.05 17.52 19.17
CA ARG A 2 29.75 17.06 17.98
C ARG A 2 29.86 15.54 18.01
N ASN A 3 29.49 14.85 16.92
CA ASN A 3 30.05 13.54 16.61
C ASN A 3 30.46 13.50 15.15
N ALA A 4 31.75 13.52 14.99
CA ALA A 4 32.47 13.31 13.76
C ALA A 4 32.44 11.83 13.43
N ILE A 5 32.02 11.47 12.20
CA ILE A 5 32.20 10.12 11.66
C ILE A 5 33.33 10.16 10.66
N PHE A 6 34.32 9.36 10.96
CA PHE A 6 35.54 9.05 10.24
C PHE A 6 35.26 8.65 8.78
N VAL A 7 35.88 9.37 7.87
CA VAL A 7 36.13 8.91 6.50
C VAL A 7 37.43 8.13 6.52
N SER A 8 37.33 6.83 6.30
CA SER A 8 38.49 5.96 6.14
C SER A 8 38.91 5.94 4.67
N MET A 9 39.95 6.69 4.39
CA MET A 9 40.66 6.73 3.12
C MET A 9 41.59 5.53 3.09
N VAL A 10 41.28 4.52 2.28
CA VAL A 10 42.27 3.45 1.93
C VAL A 10 42.76 3.76 0.55
N GLY A 11 43.88 4.43 0.51
CA GLY A 11 44.76 4.53 -0.64
C GLY A 11 45.53 3.24 -0.80
N LEU A 12 45.41 2.59 -1.94
CA LEU A 12 46.31 1.55 -2.36
C LEU A 12 46.99 1.99 -3.65
N LEU A 13 48.20 2.52 -3.45
CA LEU A 13 49.21 2.65 -4.49
C LEU A 13 49.63 1.25 -4.91
N PHE A 14 49.38 0.86 -6.15
CA PHE A 14 50.15 -0.17 -6.85
C PHE A 14 50.85 0.45 -8.04
N LEU A 15 52.06 0.91 -7.78
CA LEU A 15 53.10 1.06 -8.78
C LEU A 15 53.67 -0.35 -9.07
N GLY A 16 53.26 -0.94 -10.17
CA GLY A 16 53.84 -2.17 -10.70
C GLY A 16 54.05 -1.98 -12.19
N GLY A 17 55.19 -1.41 -12.53
CA GLY A 17 55.65 -1.35 -13.91
C GLY A 17 55.85 -2.76 -14.47
N MET A 18 55.09 -3.08 -15.53
CA MET A 18 55.46 -4.14 -16.47
C MET A 18 55.70 -3.46 -17.80
N ALA A 19 56.97 -3.33 -18.12
CA ALA A 19 57.44 -3.03 -19.45
C ALA A 19 56.91 -4.08 -20.41
N PRO A 20 56.38 -3.72 -21.58
CA PRO A 20 56.05 -4.72 -22.61
C PRO A 20 57.34 -5.33 -23.11
N SER A 21 57.39 -6.65 -23.03
CA SER A 21 58.45 -7.47 -23.64
C SER A 21 58.44 -7.31 -25.16
N ALA A 22 59.08 -6.28 -25.63
CA ALA A 22 59.35 -6.03 -27.05
C ALA A 22 60.60 -6.77 -27.54
N ILE A 23 60.88 -7.95 -26.96
CA ILE A 23 62.08 -8.72 -27.32
C ILE A 23 61.68 -10.22 -27.54
N ALA A 24 60.92 -10.48 -28.59
CA ALA A 24 60.81 -11.84 -29.12
C ALA A 24 60.55 -11.93 -30.64
N THR A 25 60.24 -10.82 -31.29
CA THR A 25 59.91 -10.85 -32.72
C THR A 25 61.10 -10.58 -33.63
N THR A 26 62.19 -10.01 -33.11
CA THR A 26 63.40 -9.74 -33.89
C THR A 26 64.22 -10.97 -34.19
N GLY A 27 64.16 -12.00 -33.34
CA GLY A 27 65.02 -13.23 -33.52
C GLY A 27 64.50 -14.22 -34.55
N LEU A 28 63.15 -14.21 -34.83
CA LEU A 28 62.56 -15.08 -35.85
C LEU A 28 62.73 -14.49 -37.28
N MET A 29 62.59 -13.16 -37.38
CA MET A 29 62.79 -12.46 -38.66
C MET A 29 64.21 -12.58 -39.23
N GLN A 30 65.26 -12.62 -38.36
CA GLN A 30 66.62 -12.78 -38.79
C GLN A 30 66.98 -14.19 -39.29
N LYS A 31 66.24 -15.24 -38.88
CA LYS A 31 66.54 -16.63 -39.36
C LYS A 31 65.88 -16.98 -40.69
N VAL A 32 64.75 -16.33 -41.04
CA VAL A 32 64.08 -16.55 -42.35
C VAL A 32 64.70 -15.72 -43.46
N ALA A 33 65.33 -14.60 -43.12
CA ALA A 33 65.97 -13.69 -44.08
C ALA A 33 67.28 -14.23 -44.68
N ALA A 34 67.86 -15.37 -44.20
CA ALA A 34 69.18 -15.84 -44.63
C ALA A 34 69.18 -16.77 -45.84
N GLN A 35 68.07 -17.02 -46.54
CA GLN A 35 67.98 -17.89 -47.68
C GLN A 35 67.07 -17.45 -48.86
N GLN A 36 66.59 -16.24 -48.88
CA GLN A 36 65.88 -15.74 -50.07
C GLN A 36 66.92 -14.96 -50.93
N GLU A 37 67.17 -15.46 -52.11
CA GLU A 37 67.93 -14.70 -53.15
C GLU A 37 67.26 -13.34 -53.37
N VAL A 38 68.02 -12.25 -53.25
CA VAL A 38 67.57 -10.89 -53.50
C VAL A 38 67.29 -10.75 -55.00
N ARG A 39 66.11 -11.14 -55.45
CA ARG A 39 65.66 -10.87 -56.80
C ARG A 39 64.83 -9.60 -56.86
N ALA A 40 64.87 -8.86 -57.94
CA ALA A 40 64.00 -7.71 -58.15
C ALA A 40 62.52 -8.14 -58.25
N LEU A 41 61.60 -7.30 -57.72
CA LEU A 41 60.16 -7.50 -57.86
C LEU A 41 59.78 -7.55 -59.34
N THR A 42 58.90 -8.47 -59.66
CA THR A 42 58.28 -8.52 -60.99
C THR A 42 57.24 -7.41 -61.12
N SER A 43 56.90 -7.02 -62.35
CA SER A 43 55.84 -6.03 -62.61
C SER A 43 54.48 -6.42 -61.98
N GLY A 44 54.13 -7.71 -61.92
CA GLY A 44 52.94 -8.26 -61.29
C GLY A 44 52.93 -8.10 -59.79
N GLU A 45 54.13 -8.31 -59.15
CA GLU A 45 54.27 -8.13 -57.70
C GLU A 45 54.19 -6.66 -57.30
N ARG A 46 54.73 -5.74 -58.09
CA ARG A 46 54.58 -4.29 -57.86
C ARG A 46 53.12 -3.84 -57.96
N VAL A 47 52.42 -4.30 -58.97
CA VAL A 47 50.94 -3.99 -59.10
C VAL A 47 50.18 -4.53 -57.92
N ARG A 48 50.55 -5.71 -57.40
CA ARG A 48 49.91 -6.30 -56.20
C ARG A 48 50.19 -5.43 -54.96
N LEU A 49 51.43 -4.98 -54.75
CA LEU A 49 51.79 -4.08 -53.65
C LEU A 49 51.07 -2.76 -53.69
N GLN A 50 51.01 -2.11 -54.85
CA GLN A 50 50.29 -0.86 -55.02
C GLN A 50 48.76 -1.01 -54.79
N ARG A 51 48.20 -2.16 -55.13
CA ARG A 51 46.82 -2.47 -54.80
C ARG A 51 46.64 -2.64 -53.30
N MET A 52 47.54 -3.38 -52.66
CA MET A 52 47.50 -3.58 -51.19
C MET A 52 47.60 -2.29 -50.41
N VAL A 53 48.46 -1.33 -50.85
CA VAL A 53 48.54 0.00 -50.24
C VAL A 53 47.22 0.74 -50.36
N ARG A 54 46.59 0.76 -51.55
CA ARG A 54 45.29 1.39 -51.79
C ARG A 54 44.17 0.76 -50.95
N ASP A 55 44.19 -0.59 -50.79
CA ASP A 55 43.17 -1.30 -50.00
C ASP A 55 43.32 -0.96 -48.51
N MET A 56 44.56 -0.83 -47.99
CA MET A 56 44.84 -0.40 -46.63
C MET A 56 44.43 1.08 -46.41
N GLU A 57 44.72 1.96 -47.35
CA GLU A 57 44.28 3.39 -47.31
C GLU A 57 42.76 3.50 -47.25
N SER A 58 42.07 2.76 -48.11
CA SER A 58 40.61 2.73 -48.14
C SER A 58 40.05 2.17 -46.84
N ALA A 59 40.69 1.14 -46.24
CA ALA A 59 40.29 0.61 -44.96
C ALA A 59 40.45 1.64 -43.81
N MET A 60 41.58 2.37 -43.78
CA MET A 60 41.82 3.42 -42.77
C MET A 60 40.82 4.57 -42.91
N GLN A 61 40.52 4.98 -44.15
CA GLN A 61 39.48 6.00 -44.42
C GLN A 61 38.10 5.54 -43.94
N THR A 62 37.77 4.26 -44.11
CA THR A 62 36.53 3.66 -43.64
C THR A 62 36.43 3.70 -42.10
N ILE A 63 37.55 3.32 -41.46
CA ILE A 63 37.67 3.36 -39.99
C ILE A 63 37.49 4.81 -39.46
N ASP A 64 38.18 5.77 -40.11
CA ASP A 64 38.12 7.17 -39.71
C ASP A 64 36.71 7.71 -39.86
N ALA A 65 36.02 7.41 -40.96
CA ALA A 65 34.66 7.84 -41.26
C ALA A 65 33.63 7.22 -40.29
N GLN A 66 33.84 5.98 -39.83
CA GLN A 66 32.94 5.28 -38.90
C GLN A 66 33.24 5.59 -37.43
N GLY A 67 34.43 6.10 -37.12
CA GLY A 67 34.90 6.35 -35.77
C GLY A 67 35.10 5.10 -34.92
N LEU A 68 35.07 5.28 -33.59
CA LEU A 68 35.41 4.20 -32.64
C LEU A 68 34.21 3.29 -32.29
N ALA A 69 32.99 3.71 -32.59
CA ALA A 69 31.80 2.96 -32.18
C ALA A 69 31.75 1.50 -32.67
N PRO A 70 32.13 1.17 -33.93
CA PRO A 70 32.16 -0.24 -34.38
C PRO A 70 33.18 -1.10 -33.64
N PHE A 71 34.23 -0.51 -33.08
CA PHE A 71 35.27 -1.25 -32.33
C PHE A 71 34.82 -1.67 -30.93
N GLN A 72 33.63 -1.25 -30.47
CA GLN A 72 33.04 -1.82 -29.27
C GLN A 72 32.62 -3.28 -29.47
N ASP A 73 32.45 -3.71 -30.73
CA ASP A 73 32.23 -5.09 -31.10
C ASP A 73 33.62 -5.77 -31.41
N GLU A 74 34.02 -6.73 -30.59
CA GLU A 74 35.25 -7.49 -30.75
C GLU A 74 35.33 -8.19 -32.13
N ALA A 75 34.18 -8.64 -32.67
CA ALA A 75 34.12 -9.24 -34.00
C ALA A 75 34.50 -8.25 -35.13
N TYR A 76 34.19 -6.97 -34.94
CA TYR A 76 34.63 -5.94 -35.88
C TYR A 76 36.15 -5.72 -35.84
N ALA A 77 36.72 -5.62 -34.64
CA ALA A 77 38.16 -5.50 -34.44
C ALA A 77 38.90 -6.73 -34.99
N GLN A 78 38.37 -7.93 -34.77
CA GLN A 78 38.98 -9.19 -35.24
C GLN A 78 39.02 -9.25 -36.78
N ARG A 79 37.99 -8.82 -37.49
CA ARG A 79 37.99 -8.76 -38.99
C ARG A 79 39.14 -7.91 -39.54
N TRP A 80 39.48 -6.83 -38.90
CA TRP A 80 40.62 -6.01 -39.31
C TRP A 80 41.95 -6.63 -38.97
N ARG A 81 42.09 -7.29 -37.79
CA ARG A 81 43.29 -8.06 -37.44
C ARG A 81 43.54 -9.18 -38.44
N ASP A 82 42.50 -9.89 -38.85
CA ASP A 82 42.63 -10.95 -39.86
C ASP A 82 43.07 -10.39 -41.22
N SER A 83 42.64 -9.18 -41.55
CA SER A 83 43.08 -8.50 -42.75
C SER A 83 44.59 -8.09 -42.70
N ILE A 84 45.00 -7.56 -41.55
CA ILE A 84 46.41 -7.23 -41.26
C ILE A 84 47.28 -8.48 -41.37
N GLU A 85 46.88 -9.60 -40.79
CA GLU A 85 47.60 -10.86 -40.88
C GLU A 85 47.72 -11.35 -42.32
N ARG A 86 46.66 -11.23 -43.14
CA ARG A 86 46.76 -11.57 -44.58
C ARG A 86 47.75 -10.70 -45.31
N TYR A 87 47.72 -9.38 -45.12
CA TYR A 87 48.66 -8.47 -45.73
C TYR A 87 50.10 -8.74 -45.25
N ARG A 88 50.32 -8.99 -43.99
CA ARG A 88 51.63 -9.37 -43.45
C ARG A 88 52.17 -10.66 -44.09
N ASN A 89 51.33 -11.69 -44.21
CA ASN A 89 51.70 -12.96 -44.83
C ASN A 89 51.98 -12.78 -46.33
N ASP A 90 51.28 -11.93 -47.04
CA ASP A 90 51.53 -11.63 -48.44
C ASP A 90 52.87 -10.89 -48.61
N LEU A 91 53.22 -9.92 -47.75
CA LEU A 91 54.52 -9.24 -47.77
C LEU A 91 55.68 -10.20 -47.45
N LEU A 92 55.53 -11.16 -46.52
CA LEU A 92 56.55 -12.12 -46.18
C LEU A 92 56.90 -13.11 -47.33
N ARG A 93 55.99 -13.29 -48.28
CA ARG A 93 56.19 -14.15 -49.46
C ARG A 93 56.94 -13.47 -50.60
N LEU A 94 57.16 -12.16 -50.50
CA LEU A 94 57.85 -11.39 -51.52
C LEU A 94 59.38 -11.36 -51.25
N PRO A 95 60.17 -11.16 -52.29
CA PRO A 95 61.61 -10.97 -52.12
C PRO A 95 61.91 -9.80 -51.20
N GLN A 96 62.70 -9.96 -50.21
CA GLN A 96 63.13 -8.91 -49.29
C GLN A 96 64.22 -8.06 -49.92
N GLY A 97 64.10 -6.75 -49.96
CA GLY A 97 65.08 -5.83 -50.55
C GLY A 97 64.65 -4.36 -50.38
N ASP A 98 65.48 -3.48 -50.91
CA ASP A 98 65.26 -2.02 -50.82
C ASP A 98 64.31 -1.45 -51.92
N ASP A 99 63.37 -2.29 -52.38
CA ASP A 99 62.38 -1.81 -53.39
C ASP A 99 61.37 -0.80 -52.76
N PRO A 100 61.21 0.36 -53.38
CA PRO A 100 60.39 1.42 -52.83
C PRO A 100 58.89 1.06 -52.70
N ASP A 101 58.35 0.19 -53.58
CA ASP A 101 56.98 -0.29 -53.46
C ASP A 101 56.80 -1.23 -52.24
N LEU A 102 57.81 -2.06 -51.94
CA LEU A 102 57.80 -2.91 -50.77
C LEU A 102 57.90 -2.09 -49.47
N GLN A 103 58.78 -1.08 -49.43
CA GLN A 103 58.91 -0.17 -48.30
C GLN A 103 57.61 0.60 -48.04
N ALA A 104 57.01 1.11 -49.10
CA ALA A 104 55.73 1.82 -49.03
C ALA A 104 54.60 0.93 -48.46
N ALA A 105 54.50 -0.33 -48.92
CA ALA A 105 53.51 -1.29 -48.42
C ALA A 105 53.75 -1.69 -46.97
N THR A 106 55.04 -1.89 -46.56
CA THR A 106 55.41 -2.19 -45.17
C THR A 106 55.10 -1.02 -44.24
N THR A 107 55.42 0.19 -44.64
CA THR A 107 55.10 1.42 -43.87
C THR A 107 53.58 1.58 -43.72
N LYS A 108 52.84 1.36 -44.79
CA LYS A 108 51.38 1.48 -44.77
C LYS A 108 50.71 0.40 -43.92
N LEU A 109 51.29 -0.82 -43.93
CA LEU A 109 50.83 -1.90 -43.02
C LEU A 109 51.04 -1.51 -41.54
N ALA A 110 52.19 -0.95 -41.20
CA ALA A 110 52.45 -0.48 -39.85
C ALA A 110 51.51 0.61 -39.39
N GLU A 111 51.19 1.58 -40.29
CA GLU A 111 50.17 2.62 -40.03
C GLU A 111 48.77 2.01 -39.80
N PHE A 112 48.40 1.04 -40.65
CA PHE A 112 47.12 0.36 -40.56
C PHE A 112 47.03 -0.46 -39.27
N GLU A 113 48.06 -1.18 -38.90
CA GLU A 113 48.16 -1.89 -37.59
C GLU A 113 47.98 -0.93 -36.42
N ALA A 114 48.63 0.23 -36.46
CA ALA A 114 48.50 1.24 -35.39
C ALA A 114 47.09 1.76 -35.25
N VAL A 115 46.41 2.04 -36.36
CA VAL A 115 45.01 2.53 -36.39
C VAL A 115 44.08 1.46 -35.82
N VAL A 116 44.18 0.22 -36.25
CA VAL A 116 43.32 -0.87 -35.78
C VAL A 116 43.60 -1.18 -34.29
N ALA A 117 44.88 -1.20 -33.87
CA ALA A 117 45.25 -1.44 -32.48
C ALA A 117 44.72 -0.32 -31.56
N PHE A 118 44.78 0.93 -32.00
CA PHE A 118 44.21 2.06 -31.29
C PHE A 118 42.67 1.94 -31.17
N GLY A 119 41.99 1.69 -32.32
CA GLY A 119 40.55 1.51 -32.38
C GLY A 119 40.07 0.38 -31.46
N ALA A 120 40.73 -0.80 -31.51
CA ALA A 120 40.37 -1.94 -30.69
C ALA A 120 40.55 -1.66 -29.18
N ARG A 121 41.62 -1.01 -28.78
CA ARG A 121 41.87 -0.64 -27.37
C ARG A 121 40.86 0.36 -26.84
N GLU A 122 40.62 1.44 -27.60
CA GLU A 122 39.66 2.48 -27.19
C GLU A 122 38.22 1.99 -27.26
N GLY A 123 37.86 1.17 -28.26
CA GLY A 123 36.56 0.54 -28.35
C GLY A 123 36.29 -0.41 -27.18
N ALA A 124 37.25 -1.23 -26.79
CA ALA A 124 37.11 -2.09 -25.61
C ALA A 124 36.98 -1.31 -24.32
N ARG A 125 37.70 -0.18 -24.17
CA ARG A 125 37.57 0.72 -23.02
C ARG A 125 36.14 1.32 -22.96
N GLN A 126 35.66 1.82 -24.09
CA GLN A 126 34.28 2.38 -24.15
C GLN A 126 33.20 1.32 -23.89
N ALA A 127 33.37 0.10 -24.39
CA ALA A 127 32.48 -1.02 -24.11
C ALA A 127 32.43 -1.39 -22.62
N ALA A 128 33.58 -1.38 -21.95
CA ALA A 128 33.68 -1.64 -20.51
C ALA A 128 32.94 -0.50 -19.72
N GLU A 129 33.25 0.76 -20.05
CA GLU A 129 32.58 1.91 -19.42
C GLU A 129 31.04 1.87 -19.62
N LEU A 130 30.60 1.48 -20.82
CA LEU A 130 29.16 1.29 -21.10
C LEU A 130 28.60 0.13 -20.27
N GLY A 131 29.35 -0.97 -20.12
CA GLY A 131 28.93 -2.09 -19.29
C GLY A 131 28.73 -1.71 -17.83
N ASP A 132 29.64 -0.92 -17.26
CA ASP A 132 29.54 -0.41 -15.89
C ASP A 132 28.32 0.51 -15.70
N VAL A 133 28.04 1.38 -16.70
CA VAL A 133 26.86 2.24 -16.70
C VAL A 133 25.58 1.41 -16.78
N GLN A 134 25.53 0.40 -17.66
CA GLN A 134 24.37 -0.50 -17.79
C GLN A 134 24.09 -1.26 -16.48
N ALA A 135 25.14 -1.76 -15.82
CA ALA A 135 25.03 -2.44 -14.52
C ALA A 135 24.51 -1.48 -13.42
N THR A 136 24.99 -0.23 -13.42
CA THR A 136 24.54 0.81 -12.50
C THR A 136 23.07 1.14 -12.71
N LEU A 137 22.61 1.34 -13.94
CA LEU A 137 21.22 1.59 -14.27
C LEU A 137 20.31 0.44 -13.84
N ALA A 138 20.72 -0.81 -14.06
CA ALA A 138 20.00 -1.98 -13.58
C ALA A 138 19.92 -2.04 -12.06
N GLY A 139 20.98 -1.63 -11.35
CA GLY A 139 21.01 -1.49 -9.90
C GLY A 139 20.00 -0.46 -9.41
N ILE A 140 20.05 0.75 -9.97
CA ILE A 140 19.12 1.85 -9.62
C ILE A 140 17.67 1.43 -9.86
N GLU A 141 17.35 0.84 -11.00
CA GLU A 141 15.99 0.39 -11.29
C GLU A 141 15.48 -0.63 -10.27
N ARG A 142 16.35 -1.58 -9.89
CA ARG A 142 16.01 -2.59 -8.87
C ARG A 142 15.77 -1.97 -7.51
N GLU A 143 16.61 -1.04 -7.08
CA GLU A 143 16.47 -0.33 -5.81
C GLU A 143 15.21 0.52 -5.76
N LEU A 144 14.92 1.28 -6.81
CA LEU A 144 13.68 2.07 -6.90
C LEU A 144 12.43 1.20 -6.86
N ARG A 145 12.45 0.02 -7.48
CA ARG A 145 11.33 -0.93 -7.43
C ARG A 145 11.18 -1.61 -6.08
N ALA A 146 12.28 -1.84 -5.37
CA ALA A 146 12.27 -2.46 -4.04
C ALA A 146 11.79 -1.48 -2.95
N ASN A 147 12.18 -0.21 -3.04
CA ASN A 147 11.86 0.84 -2.07
C ASN A 147 10.63 1.65 -2.53
N ARG A 148 9.45 1.02 -2.50
CA ARG A 148 8.20 1.70 -2.85
C ARG A 148 7.82 2.71 -1.75
N PRO A 149 7.28 3.89 -2.14
CA PRO A 149 6.74 4.83 -1.17
C PRO A 149 5.58 4.20 -0.41
N PRO A 150 5.47 4.40 0.91
CA PRO A 150 4.31 3.96 1.67
C PRO A 150 3.09 4.80 1.28
N GLN A 151 1.90 4.23 1.48
CA GLN A 151 0.66 5.01 1.47
C GLN A 151 0.57 5.82 2.78
N TRP A 152 -0.36 6.80 2.84
CA TRP A 152 -0.67 7.49 4.08
C TRP A 152 -1.06 6.50 5.19
N LEU A 153 -0.76 6.83 6.44
CA LEU A 153 -1.00 5.97 7.59
C LEU A 153 -2.34 6.34 8.24
N PRO A 154 -3.39 5.50 8.11
CA PRO A 154 -4.68 5.76 8.74
C PRO A 154 -4.62 5.46 10.25
N ALA A 155 -5.22 6.34 11.07
CA ALA A 155 -5.43 6.05 12.48
C ALA A 155 -6.54 4.96 12.64
N PRO A 156 -6.51 4.14 13.72
CA PRO A 156 -5.53 4.19 14.80
C PRO A 156 -4.23 3.44 14.52
N PHE A 157 -3.12 3.91 15.05
CA PHE A 157 -1.81 3.27 15.04
C PHE A 157 -1.00 3.64 16.28
N ASP A 158 -0.01 2.82 16.63
CA ASP A 158 0.89 3.01 17.76
C ASP A 158 2.27 3.57 17.34
N ASP A 159 3.17 3.74 18.33
CA ASP A 159 4.52 4.23 18.11
C ASP A 159 5.34 3.32 17.18
N ASP A 160 5.17 2.00 17.29
CA ASP A 160 5.92 1.04 16.47
C ASP A 160 5.46 1.06 15.01
N GLU A 161 4.17 1.23 14.77
CA GLU A 161 3.60 1.35 13.42
C GLU A 161 4.02 2.67 12.78
N ALA A 162 3.96 3.77 13.53
CA ALA A 162 4.44 5.07 13.07
C ALA A 162 5.94 5.04 12.74
N LEU A 163 6.76 4.39 13.57
CA LEU A 163 8.20 4.25 13.35
C LEU A 163 8.51 3.38 12.12
N ARG A 164 7.78 2.26 11.95
CA ARG A 164 7.92 1.43 10.74
C ARG A 164 7.59 2.21 9.49
N TRP A 165 6.48 2.94 9.51
CA TRP A 165 6.08 3.79 8.38
C TRP A 165 7.14 4.84 8.07
N ALA A 166 7.61 5.59 9.08
CA ALA A 166 8.64 6.61 8.94
C ALA A 166 9.95 6.04 8.37
N THR A 167 10.33 4.83 8.79
CA THR A 167 11.52 4.14 8.29
C THR A 167 11.39 3.79 6.81
N ILE A 168 10.25 3.23 6.39
CA ILE A 168 9.97 2.92 4.98
C ILE A 168 9.97 4.19 4.14
N ALA A 169 9.31 5.25 4.61
CA ALA A 169 9.26 6.54 3.94
C ALA A 169 10.66 7.17 3.77
N ALA A 170 11.47 7.15 4.83
CA ALA A 170 12.83 7.67 4.81
C ALA A 170 13.72 6.89 3.83
N ASN A 171 13.66 5.56 3.84
CA ASN A 171 14.44 4.71 2.93
C ASN A 171 14.03 4.93 1.47
N ALA A 172 12.74 4.99 1.19
CA ALA A 172 12.22 5.24 -0.16
C ALA A 172 12.66 6.62 -0.67
N LYS A 173 12.55 7.66 0.16
CA LYS A 173 12.95 9.03 -0.20
C LYS A 173 14.46 9.14 -0.41
N LEU A 174 15.25 8.62 0.51
CA LEU A 174 16.71 8.65 0.42
C LEU A 174 17.21 7.90 -0.79
N GLY A 175 16.73 6.67 -1.01
CA GLY A 175 17.08 5.86 -2.20
C GLY A 175 16.72 6.56 -3.51
N ALA A 176 15.54 7.19 -3.58
CA ALA A 176 15.13 7.95 -4.75
C ALA A 176 16.00 9.21 -4.99
N GLN A 177 16.37 9.93 -3.94
CA GLN A 177 17.28 11.09 -4.04
C GLN A 177 18.67 10.68 -4.53
N GLN A 178 19.23 9.60 -3.97
CA GLN A 178 20.52 9.06 -4.41
C GLN A 178 20.46 8.58 -5.87
N ALA A 179 19.35 7.97 -6.28
CA ALA A 179 19.12 7.56 -7.67
C ALA A 179 19.10 8.79 -8.60
N ILE A 180 18.44 9.88 -8.23
CA ILE A 180 18.41 11.13 -9.03
C ILE A 180 19.84 11.64 -9.22
N GLU A 181 20.62 11.75 -8.16
CA GLU A 181 22.01 12.25 -8.27
C GLU A 181 22.89 11.37 -9.18
N GLN A 182 22.74 10.05 -9.09
CA GLN A 182 23.49 9.12 -9.94
C GLN A 182 23.04 9.20 -11.41
N LEU A 183 21.73 9.23 -11.66
CA LEU A 183 21.16 9.30 -12.99
C LEU A 183 21.51 10.62 -13.70
N GLU A 184 21.52 11.75 -12.99
CA GLU A 184 21.96 13.03 -13.54
C GLU A 184 23.43 13.00 -13.95
N ARG A 185 24.32 12.37 -13.14
CA ARG A 185 25.71 12.20 -13.52
C ARG A 185 25.85 11.32 -14.78
N ILE A 186 25.13 10.20 -14.86
CA ILE A 186 25.13 9.31 -16.01
C ILE A 186 24.61 10.05 -17.24
N ARG A 187 23.54 10.82 -17.14
CA ARG A 187 22.95 11.59 -18.22
C ARG A 187 23.93 12.55 -18.88
N VAL A 188 24.81 13.16 -18.07
CA VAL A 188 25.79 14.13 -18.56
C VAL A 188 27.07 13.47 -19.08
N ALA A 189 27.55 12.39 -18.43
CA ALA A 189 28.87 11.82 -18.65
C ALA A 189 28.88 10.60 -19.57
N ALA A 190 27.77 9.87 -19.71
CA ALA A 190 27.77 8.57 -20.39
C ALA A 190 27.45 8.65 -21.87
N TYR A 191 28.17 7.85 -22.66
CA TYR A 191 27.87 7.60 -24.07
C TYR A 191 26.73 6.59 -24.23
N LEU A 192 25.54 6.93 -23.77
CA LEU A 192 24.39 6.05 -23.92
C LEU A 192 23.84 6.14 -25.36
N PRO A 193 23.49 5.00 -25.98
CA PRO A 193 22.86 5.00 -27.30
C PRO A 193 21.49 5.70 -27.24
N ARG A 194 21.11 6.36 -28.31
CA ARG A 194 19.77 6.98 -28.45
C ARG A 194 18.68 5.98 -28.79
N ASN A 195 19.06 4.81 -29.35
CA ASN A 195 18.16 3.71 -29.66
C ASN A 195 18.86 2.38 -29.35
N PRO A 196 18.46 1.63 -28.32
CA PRO A 196 19.00 0.30 -28.08
C PRO A 196 18.59 -0.62 -29.22
N GLY A 197 19.54 -1.32 -29.80
CA GLY A 197 19.30 -2.32 -30.87
C GLY A 197 19.62 -1.89 -32.29
N THR A 198 19.96 -0.62 -32.55
CA THR A 198 20.40 -0.18 -33.91
C THR A 198 21.89 -0.32 -34.16
N VAL A 199 22.68 -0.49 -33.11
CA VAL A 199 24.11 -0.75 -33.19
C VAL A 199 24.37 -1.90 -32.21
N GLY A 200 24.89 -3.04 -32.64
CA GLY A 200 25.10 -4.29 -31.90
C GLY A 200 25.87 -4.21 -30.57
N THR A 201 25.55 -3.19 -29.76
CA THR A 201 26.19 -2.89 -28.48
C THR A 201 25.67 -3.73 -27.32
N GLY A 202 24.55 -4.48 -27.49
CA GLY A 202 23.91 -5.23 -26.39
C GLY A 202 23.40 -4.37 -25.23
N ALA A 203 23.34 -3.04 -25.39
CA ALA A 203 22.89 -2.14 -24.33
C ALA A 203 21.40 -2.35 -24.00
N ALA A 204 21.09 -2.63 -22.74
CA ALA A 204 19.73 -2.83 -22.26
C ALA A 204 19.02 -1.50 -21.95
N TYR A 205 19.79 -0.42 -21.67
CA TYR A 205 19.31 0.90 -21.34
C TYR A 205 19.81 1.96 -22.31
N ASP A 206 18.95 2.91 -22.64
CA ASP A 206 19.27 4.08 -23.45
C ASP A 206 19.06 5.40 -22.66
N ILE A 207 19.24 6.53 -23.32
CA ILE A 207 19.07 7.84 -22.71
C ILE A 207 17.61 8.09 -22.29
N GLN A 208 16.62 7.51 -22.99
CA GLN A 208 15.21 7.63 -22.62
C GLN A 208 14.90 6.84 -21.37
N ASP A 209 15.58 5.72 -21.14
CA ASP A 209 15.47 4.95 -19.91
C ASP A 209 16.02 5.73 -18.71
N VAL A 210 17.09 6.48 -18.87
CA VAL A 210 17.60 7.40 -17.83
C VAL A 210 16.56 8.45 -17.48
N ASP A 211 15.94 9.09 -18.49
CA ASP A 211 14.88 10.06 -18.24
C ASP A 211 13.64 9.43 -17.58
N ARG A 212 13.28 8.20 -17.98
CA ARG A 212 12.20 7.43 -17.33
C ARG A 212 12.49 7.13 -15.87
N LEU A 213 13.72 6.68 -15.56
CA LEU A 213 14.13 6.40 -14.19
C LEU A 213 14.22 7.67 -13.34
N LEU A 214 14.67 8.80 -13.90
CA LEU A 214 14.64 10.11 -13.23
C LEU A 214 13.21 10.53 -12.86
N ASN A 215 12.28 10.40 -13.81
CA ASN A 215 10.88 10.70 -13.56
C ASN A 215 10.28 9.77 -12.48
N PHE A 216 10.64 8.49 -12.50
CA PHE A 216 10.18 7.53 -11.49
C PHE A 216 10.73 7.86 -10.10
N ALA A 217 12.03 8.18 -9.99
CA ALA A 217 12.63 8.58 -8.72
C ALA A 217 12.03 9.88 -8.18
N ALA A 218 11.83 10.89 -9.04
CA ALA A 218 11.18 12.14 -8.66
C ALA A 218 9.71 11.93 -8.22
N ALA A 219 8.98 11.02 -8.87
CA ALA A 219 7.64 10.65 -8.48
C ALA A 219 7.62 9.93 -7.12
N THR A 220 8.62 9.08 -6.83
CA THR A 220 8.77 8.40 -5.54
C THR A 220 8.96 9.42 -4.41
N VAL A 221 9.83 10.43 -4.58
CA VAL A 221 10.03 11.49 -3.58
C VAL A 221 8.72 12.23 -3.32
N ARG A 222 8.01 12.64 -4.39
CA ARG A 222 6.71 13.34 -4.24
C ARG A 222 5.68 12.47 -3.54
N ALA A 223 5.56 11.20 -3.90
CA ALA A 223 4.59 10.29 -3.28
C ALA A 223 4.84 10.11 -1.77
N VAL A 224 6.10 10.08 -1.33
CA VAL A 224 6.43 10.07 0.11
C VAL A 224 5.98 11.36 0.80
N ASP A 225 6.26 12.52 0.19
CA ASP A 225 5.88 13.81 0.76
C ASP A 225 4.36 14.00 0.80
N GLU A 226 3.64 13.56 -0.23
CA GLU A 226 2.18 13.53 -0.28
C GLU A 226 1.59 12.63 0.80
N ALA A 227 2.11 11.39 0.96
CA ALA A 227 1.64 10.46 1.99
C ALA A 227 1.88 11.00 3.41
N LEU A 228 3.00 11.67 3.63
CA LEU A 228 3.31 12.34 4.90
C LEU A 228 2.32 13.48 5.19
N GLN A 229 2.09 14.35 4.21
CA GLN A 229 1.13 15.45 4.33
C GLN A 229 -0.29 14.97 4.55
N GLU A 230 -0.71 13.93 3.82
CA GLU A 230 -2.04 13.35 3.96
C GLU A 230 -2.25 12.72 5.34
N THR A 231 -1.24 12.01 5.88
CA THR A 231 -1.30 11.46 7.24
C THR A 231 -1.50 12.58 8.28
N VAL A 232 -0.68 13.63 8.21
CA VAL A 232 -0.76 14.77 9.13
C VAL A 232 -2.11 15.48 9.03
N ALA A 233 -2.57 15.74 7.80
CA ALA A 233 -3.85 16.41 7.57
C ALA A 233 -5.03 15.60 8.11
N ASN A 234 -5.07 14.29 7.87
CA ASN A 234 -6.14 13.42 8.36
C ASN A 234 -6.14 13.32 9.90
N LEU A 235 -4.97 13.18 10.54
CA LEU A 235 -4.87 13.20 12.00
C LEU A 235 -5.37 14.52 12.58
N GLY A 236 -4.97 15.65 11.99
CA GLY A 236 -5.44 16.98 12.40
C GLY A 236 -6.94 17.13 12.28
N LEU A 237 -7.53 16.75 11.14
CA LEU A 237 -8.97 16.80 10.90
C LEU A 237 -9.76 15.94 11.92
N GLN A 238 -9.28 14.72 12.21
CA GLN A 238 -9.92 13.84 13.18
C GLN A 238 -9.82 14.43 14.60
N PHE A 239 -8.66 14.95 14.99
CA PHE A 239 -8.46 15.61 16.28
C PHE A 239 -9.38 16.82 16.48
N ASP A 240 -9.53 17.65 15.44
CA ASP A 240 -10.42 18.81 15.48
C ASP A 240 -11.90 18.41 15.56
N ALA A 241 -12.29 17.34 14.83
CA ALA A 241 -13.64 16.80 14.85
C ALA A 241 -14.06 16.28 16.24
N GLN A 242 -13.11 15.76 17.02
CA GLN A 242 -13.35 15.23 18.38
C GLN A 242 -14.03 16.24 19.30
N ASN A 243 -13.80 17.54 19.14
CA ASN A 243 -14.45 18.54 19.97
C ASN A 243 -15.99 18.45 19.91
N ARG A 244 -16.56 18.23 18.72
CA ARG A 244 -17.99 18.08 18.53
C ARG A 244 -18.50 16.72 18.97
N GLU A 245 -17.72 15.67 18.70
CA GLU A 245 -18.10 14.30 19.05
C GLU A 245 -18.09 14.09 20.56
N LEU A 246 -17.10 14.62 21.27
CA LEU A 246 -17.01 14.53 22.73
C LEU A 246 -18.04 15.39 23.46
N GLU A 247 -18.64 16.38 22.80
CA GLU A 247 -19.65 17.24 23.40
C GLU A 247 -20.88 16.47 23.88
N TYR A 248 -21.26 15.42 23.14
CA TYR A 248 -22.33 14.52 23.57
C TYR A 248 -21.99 13.85 24.91
N TYR A 249 -20.77 13.32 25.07
CA TYR A 249 -20.34 12.61 26.28
C TYR A 249 -20.11 13.58 27.47
N ARG A 250 -19.75 14.84 27.20
CA ARG A 250 -19.64 15.89 28.23
C ARG A 250 -20.96 16.20 28.89
N ARG A 251 -22.07 16.12 28.11
CA ARG A 251 -23.40 16.50 28.52
C ARG A 251 -24.26 15.37 29.10
N LEU A 252 -23.76 14.12 29.00
CA LEU A 252 -24.51 12.99 29.55
C LEU A 252 -24.82 13.20 31.02
N ASP A 253 -26.10 13.08 31.37
CA ASP A 253 -26.64 13.30 32.70
C ASP A 253 -27.59 12.16 33.10
N PRO A 254 -27.25 11.34 34.13
CA PRO A 254 -28.14 10.27 34.61
C PRO A 254 -29.45 10.74 35.17
N GLU A 255 -29.59 12.03 35.54
CA GLU A 255 -30.86 12.63 36.00
C GLU A 255 -31.77 12.99 34.82
N ASN A 256 -31.25 13.14 33.60
CA ASN A 256 -32.04 13.32 32.41
C ASN A 256 -32.70 11.99 32.00
N PRO A 257 -34.04 11.90 31.94
CA PRO A 257 -34.76 10.67 31.64
C PRO A 257 -34.37 10.03 30.28
N SER A 258 -34.06 10.84 29.27
CA SER A 258 -33.67 10.38 27.95
C SER A 258 -32.26 9.79 27.96
N ASP A 259 -31.30 10.45 28.61
CA ASP A 259 -29.94 9.96 28.72
C ASP A 259 -29.90 8.73 29.61
N ARG A 260 -30.61 8.76 30.74
CA ARG A 260 -30.76 7.63 31.64
C ARG A 260 -31.20 6.37 30.90
N MET A 261 -32.22 6.45 30.08
CA MET A 261 -32.71 5.32 29.30
C MET A 261 -31.77 4.92 28.20
N ASN A 262 -31.31 5.84 27.35
CA ASN A 262 -30.63 5.51 26.10
C ASN A 262 -29.11 5.35 26.24
N ALA A 263 -28.50 6.00 27.26
CA ALA A 263 -27.04 5.96 27.43
C ALA A 263 -26.59 5.08 28.60
N PHE A 264 -27.36 5.01 29.69
CA PHE A 264 -26.91 4.34 30.90
C PHE A 264 -27.55 2.97 31.13
N LEU A 265 -28.82 2.80 30.83
CA LEU A 265 -29.59 1.61 31.19
C LEU A 265 -29.94 0.71 30.01
N GLN A 266 -29.93 1.22 28.78
CA GLN A 266 -30.21 0.43 27.60
C GLN A 266 -29.11 -0.63 27.38
N GLU A 267 -29.53 -1.86 27.02
CA GLU A 267 -28.62 -2.92 26.63
C GLU A 267 -27.74 -2.49 25.43
N GLY A 268 -26.45 -2.82 25.45
CA GLY A 268 -25.47 -2.45 24.42
C GLY A 268 -25.05 -0.97 24.44
N ALA A 269 -25.66 -0.11 25.27
CA ALA A 269 -25.25 1.29 25.39
C ALA A 269 -23.83 1.44 25.94
N PRO A 270 -23.40 0.66 26.97
CA PRO A 270 -22.04 0.76 27.48
C PRO A 270 -21.00 0.41 26.45
N GLU A 271 -21.19 -0.69 25.71
CA GLU A 271 -20.27 -1.18 24.68
C GLU A 271 -20.12 -0.13 23.58
N ARG A 272 -21.21 0.49 23.17
CA ARG A 272 -21.21 1.58 22.17
C ARG A 272 -20.47 2.81 22.67
N ILE A 273 -20.71 3.24 23.91
CA ILE A 273 -20.12 4.47 24.48
C ILE A 273 -18.63 4.23 24.78
N TYR A 274 -18.27 3.12 25.40
CA TYR A 274 -16.87 2.80 25.62
C TYR A 274 -16.12 2.62 24.31
N GLY A 275 -16.68 1.88 23.34
CA GLY A 275 -16.08 1.68 22.03
C GLY A 275 -15.83 3.00 21.29
N GLU A 276 -16.75 3.95 21.42
CA GLU A 276 -16.57 5.27 20.81
C GLU A 276 -15.48 6.10 21.53
N LEU A 277 -15.50 6.14 22.89
CA LEU A 277 -14.46 6.82 23.64
C LEU A 277 -13.08 6.18 23.44
N ASP A 278 -13.00 4.86 23.36
CA ASP A 278 -11.76 4.14 23.05
C ASP A 278 -11.25 4.46 21.63
N ARG A 279 -12.16 4.57 20.67
CA ARG A 279 -11.83 5.03 19.31
C ARG A 279 -11.25 6.44 19.30
N GLN A 280 -11.89 7.38 20.03
CA GLN A 280 -11.40 8.76 20.14
C GLN A 280 -10.03 8.81 20.83
N LEU A 281 -9.84 8.02 21.87
CA LEU A 281 -8.57 7.90 22.58
C LEU A 281 -7.46 7.39 21.64
N ALA A 282 -7.72 6.31 20.90
CA ALA A 282 -6.77 5.70 19.97
C ALA A 282 -6.35 6.67 18.86
N VAL A 283 -7.28 7.46 18.30
CA VAL A 283 -6.95 8.52 17.33
C VAL A 283 -6.03 9.58 17.93
N THR A 284 -6.32 10.03 19.16
CA THR A 284 -5.49 11.03 19.84
C THR A 284 -4.11 10.48 20.17
N GLN A 285 -4.02 9.21 20.59
CA GLN A 285 -2.76 8.52 20.83
C GLN A 285 -1.95 8.35 19.55
N SER A 286 -2.59 8.10 18.40
CA SER A 286 -1.91 8.03 17.10
C SER A 286 -1.27 9.38 16.74
N LEU A 287 -1.95 10.50 16.98
CA LEU A 287 -1.37 11.82 16.76
C LEU A 287 -0.17 12.07 17.69
N ALA A 288 -0.25 11.63 18.94
CA ALA A 288 0.87 11.70 19.89
C ALA A 288 2.05 10.81 19.45
N ALA A 289 1.80 9.59 18.99
CA ALA A 289 2.80 8.68 18.45
C ALA A 289 3.50 9.28 17.23
N TRP A 290 2.73 9.85 16.32
CA TRP A 290 3.28 10.54 15.15
C TRP A 290 4.24 11.66 15.54
N GLN A 291 3.83 12.51 16.48
CA GLN A 291 4.71 13.60 16.92
C GLN A 291 6.00 13.09 17.55
N ARG A 292 5.94 12.06 18.41
CA ARG A 292 7.15 11.46 19.03
C ARG A 292 8.12 10.89 18.00
N VAL A 293 7.61 10.17 17.01
CA VAL A 293 8.44 9.55 15.96
C VAL A 293 9.18 10.60 15.13
N PHE A 294 8.54 11.74 14.88
CA PHE A 294 9.18 12.87 14.16
C PHE A 294 9.93 13.85 15.07
N GLY A 295 10.21 13.44 16.33
CA GLY A 295 11.05 14.16 17.26
C GLY A 295 10.40 15.37 17.93
N ALA A 296 9.08 15.46 17.89
CA ALA A 296 8.31 16.47 18.59
C ALA A 296 7.71 15.90 19.88
N ASP A 297 7.71 16.70 20.95
CA ASP A 297 6.95 16.37 22.16
C ASP A 297 5.44 16.57 21.87
N PRO A 298 4.57 15.61 22.21
CA PRO A 298 3.13 15.80 22.10
C PRO A 298 2.69 17.06 22.85
N GLY A 299 2.09 17.99 22.11
CA GLY A 299 1.70 19.28 22.65
C GLY A 299 0.70 19.16 23.80
N GLU A 300 0.58 20.22 24.61
CA GLU A 300 -0.34 20.28 25.75
C GLU A 300 -1.79 19.94 25.35
N ALA A 301 -2.25 20.39 24.18
CA ALA A 301 -3.58 20.10 23.68
C ALA A 301 -3.88 18.61 23.47
N ILE A 302 -2.87 17.86 23.02
CA ILE A 302 -3.02 16.39 22.81
C ILE A 302 -3.05 15.70 24.17
N ARG A 303 -2.17 16.05 25.10
CA ARG A 303 -2.16 15.48 26.46
C ARG A 303 -3.48 15.78 27.19
N ALA A 304 -3.93 17.02 27.13
CA ALA A 304 -5.21 17.42 27.74
C ALA A 304 -6.39 16.65 27.14
N ARG A 305 -6.36 16.36 25.83
CA ARG A 305 -7.42 15.58 25.20
C ARG A 305 -7.41 14.11 25.63
N ILE A 306 -6.25 13.48 25.81
CA ILE A 306 -6.12 12.13 26.33
C ILE A 306 -6.72 12.08 27.75
N GLU A 307 -6.28 13.00 28.64
CA GLU A 307 -6.81 13.10 30.00
C GLU A 307 -8.32 13.36 30.06
N GLU A 308 -8.83 14.21 29.16
CA GLU A 308 -10.25 14.46 29.04
C GLU A 308 -11.03 13.21 28.68
N ILE A 309 -10.61 12.46 27.67
CA ILE A 309 -11.31 11.23 27.23
C ILE A 309 -11.29 10.18 28.33
N GLU A 310 -10.17 9.99 29.01
CA GLU A 310 -10.06 9.08 30.16
C GLU A 310 -10.96 9.52 31.32
N SER A 311 -11.04 10.81 31.59
CA SER A 311 -11.94 11.39 32.59
C SER A 311 -13.43 11.18 32.22
N LEU A 312 -13.78 11.38 30.95
CA LEU A 312 -15.14 11.11 30.44
C LEU A 312 -15.52 9.64 30.62
N ARG A 313 -14.60 8.73 30.31
CA ARG A 313 -14.78 7.28 30.49
C ARG A 313 -15.01 6.92 31.95
N GLY A 314 -14.19 7.43 32.87
CA GLY A 314 -14.35 7.22 34.31
C GLY A 314 -15.66 7.81 34.86
N ARG A 315 -16.03 9.03 34.43
CA ARG A 315 -17.28 9.68 34.79
C ARG A 315 -18.49 8.89 34.30
N TYR A 316 -18.49 8.43 33.06
CA TYR A 316 -19.56 7.60 32.52
C TYR A 316 -19.74 6.29 33.32
N ALA A 317 -18.66 5.63 33.69
CA ALA A 317 -18.70 4.43 34.53
C ALA A 317 -19.39 4.68 35.89
N ALA A 318 -19.02 5.78 36.56
CA ALA A 318 -19.62 6.17 37.85
C ALA A 318 -21.09 6.53 37.72
N GLN A 319 -21.44 7.31 36.70
CA GLN A 319 -22.82 7.72 36.44
C GLN A 319 -23.72 6.53 36.08
N ARG A 320 -23.18 5.54 35.32
CA ARG A 320 -23.90 4.31 35.01
C ARG A 320 -24.20 3.49 36.26
N LEU A 321 -23.21 3.32 37.15
CA LEU A 321 -23.45 2.63 38.43
C LEU A 321 -24.52 3.33 39.28
N GLN A 322 -24.52 4.66 39.31
CA GLN A 322 -25.54 5.43 39.96
C GLN A 322 -26.91 5.18 39.31
N ALA A 323 -27.04 5.33 38.00
CA ALA A 323 -28.27 5.13 37.26
C ALA A 323 -28.87 3.72 37.49
N ILE A 324 -28.00 2.68 37.47
CA ILE A 324 -28.43 1.31 37.80
C ILE A 324 -28.88 1.22 39.25
N GLY A 325 -28.12 1.79 40.19
CA GLY A 325 -28.46 1.79 41.61
C GLY A 325 -29.81 2.44 41.93
N ASP A 326 -30.20 3.44 41.12
CA ASP A 326 -31.46 4.17 41.24
C ASP A 326 -32.62 3.56 40.46
N SER A 327 -32.38 2.52 39.65
CA SER A 327 -33.45 1.86 38.89
C SER A 327 -34.46 1.16 39.81
N ARG A 328 -35.74 1.39 39.61
CA ARG A 328 -36.85 0.89 40.43
C ARG A 328 -37.93 0.28 39.55
N LEU A 329 -38.75 -0.59 40.15
CA LEU A 329 -39.98 -1.00 39.50
C LEU A 329 -40.90 0.21 39.25
N PRO A 330 -41.64 0.21 38.14
CA PRO A 330 -42.65 1.26 37.91
C PRO A 330 -43.74 1.20 38.99
N GLU A 331 -44.35 2.34 39.28
CA GLU A 331 -45.50 2.38 40.17
C GLU A 331 -46.68 1.57 39.60
N PRO A 332 -47.31 0.70 40.39
CA PRO A 332 -48.46 -0.06 39.94
C PRO A 332 -49.63 0.84 39.58
N ARG A 333 -50.13 0.72 38.35
CA ARG A 333 -51.34 1.42 37.91
C ARG A 333 -52.64 0.64 38.28
N SER A 334 -52.48 -0.60 38.70
CA SER A 334 -53.58 -1.47 39.17
C SER A 334 -53.03 -2.63 40.00
N THR A 335 -53.86 -3.14 40.87
CA THR A 335 -53.62 -4.32 41.70
C THR A 335 -54.59 -5.48 41.41
N ASP A 336 -55.21 -5.44 40.23
CA ASP A 336 -56.18 -6.43 39.79
C ASP A 336 -55.61 -7.86 39.83
N PRO A 337 -56.20 -8.74 40.67
CA PRO A 337 -55.63 -10.09 40.88
C PRO A 337 -55.74 -10.98 39.65
N ASP A 338 -56.80 -10.79 38.82
CA ASP A 338 -57.01 -11.64 37.65
C ASP A 338 -55.96 -11.32 36.58
N ARG A 339 -55.68 -10.06 36.35
CA ARG A 339 -54.63 -9.61 35.43
C ARG A 339 -53.23 -10.01 35.90
N LEU A 340 -52.95 -9.94 37.22
CA LEU A 340 -51.73 -10.42 37.79
C LEU A 340 -51.57 -11.95 37.60
N ALA A 341 -52.67 -12.71 37.73
CA ALA A 341 -52.65 -14.13 37.48
C ALA A 341 -52.37 -14.45 36.00
N ILE A 342 -52.99 -13.71 35.08
CA ILE A 342 -52.74 -13.80 33.64
C ILE A 342 -51.27 -13.49 33.30
N ALA A 343 -50.75 -12.40 33.84
CA ALA A 343 -49.32 -12.04 33.60
C ALA A 343 -48.36 -13.10 34.09
N ARG A 344 -48.56 -13.68 35.26
CA ARG A 344 -47.76 -14.79 35.78
C ARG A 344 -47.87 -16.07 34.94
N ALA A 345 -49.09 -16.35 34.43
CA ALA A 345 -49.29 -17.50 33.51
C ALA A 345 -48.54 -17.30 32.18
N ILE A 346 -48.50 -16.10 31.65
CA ILE A 346 -47.71 -15.77 30.45
C ILE A 346 -46.21 -15.97 30.75
N LEU A 347 -45.67 -15.49 31.86
CA LEU A 347 -44.29 -15.61 32.20
C LEU A 347 -43.87 -17.08 32.43
N ALA A 348 -44.77 -17.91 32.98
CA ALA A 348 -44.51 -19.34 33.22
C ALA A 348 -44.59 -20.17 31.92
N GLU A 349 -45.04 -19.62 30.78
CA GLU A 349 -45.21 -20.38 29.56
C GLU A 349 -43.86 -20.59 28.83
N PRO A 350 -43.38 -21.85 28.68
CA PRO A 350 -42.02 -22.13 28.19
C PRO A 350 -41.73 -21.61 26.80
N ARG A 351 -42.76 -21.47 25.94
CA ARG A 351 -42.62 -21.01 24.59
C ARG A 351 -42.11 -19.56 24.43
N TYR A 352 -42.23 -18.74 25.48
CA TYR A 352 -41.73 -17.35 25.46
C TYR A 352 -40.30 -17.21 25.98
N GLY A 353 -39.76 -18.25 26.63
CA GLY A 353 -38.37 -18.26 27.08
C GLY A 353 -38.05 -17.22 28.15
N PHE A 354 -39.07 -16.69 28.85
CA PHE A 354 -38.86 -15.81 30.01
C PHE A 354 -38.30 -16.60 31.15
N GLY A 355 -37.04 -16.47 31.46
CA GLY A 355 -36.36 -17.22 32.51
C GLY A 355 -36.87 -16.90 33.93
N GLU A 356 -35.95 -16.86 34.89
CA GLU A 356 -36.26 -16.44 36.27
C GLU A 356 -36.78 -15.01 36.27
N HIS A 357 -37.90 -14.76 36.95
CA HIS A 357 -38.55 -13.42 36.99
C HIS A 357 -38.85 -12.98 38.42
N GLY A 358 -38.87 -11.67 38.61
CA GLY A 358 -39.24 -11.00 39.85
C GLY A 358 -40.73 -10.67 39.99
N PRO A 359 -41.07 -9.70 40.83
CA PRO A 359 -42.43 -9.24 41.01
C PRO A 359 -43.05 -8.66 39.73
N VAL A 360 -44.35 -8.91 39.53
CA VAL A 360 -45.09 -8.40 38.38
C VAL A 360 -45.83 -7.13 38.77
N VAL A 361 -45.68 -6.07 37.97
CA VAL A 361 -46.36 -4.77 38.17
C VAL A 361 -47.22 -4.45 36.97
N LEU A 362 -48.55 -4.21 37.19
CA LEU A 362 -49.46 -3.79 36.15
C LEU A 362 -49.23 -2.30 35.81
N THR A 363 -48.90 -1.97 34.57
CA THR A 363 -48.55 -0.62 34.11
C THR A 363 -49.68 0.06 33.37
N THR A 364 -50.82 -0.63 33.21
CA THR A 364 -52.07 -0.04 32.69
C THR A 364 -53.17 -0.11 33.73
N PRO A 365 -54.05 0.92 33.86
CA PRO A 365 -55.11 0.94 34.85
C PRO A 365 -56.22 -0.09 34.56
N GLU A 366 -56.46 -0.37 33.28
CA GLU A 366 -57.51 -1.28 32.81
C GLU A 366 -57.10 -2.06 31.58
N ILE A 367 -57.97 -3.00 31.14
CA ILE A 367 -57.86 -3.69 29.87
C ILE A 367 -58.34 -2.73 28.78
N VAL A 368 -57.57 -2.62 27.70
CA VAL A 368 -57.90 -1.73 26.56
C VAL A 368 -58.20 -2.60 25.35
N GLN A 369 -59.42 -2.42 24.80
CA GLN A 369 -59.77 -3.07 23.54
C GLN A 369 -59.09 -2.33 22.39
N ARG A 370 -58.50 -3.10 21.47
CA ARG A 370 -57.84 -2.61 20.26
C ARG A 370 -58.44 -3.28 19.04
N ASP A 371 -58.44 -2.55 17.94
CA ASP A 371 -58.67 -3.12 16.62
C ASP A 371 -57.66 -2.63 15.62
N ARG A 372 -57.41 -3.44 14.62
CA ARG A 372 -56.52 -3.11 13.52
C ARG A 372 -56.94 -3.83 12.26
N GLN A 373 -56.99 -3.08 11.18
CA GLN A 373 -57.21 -3.63 9.85
C GLN A 373 -55.86 -3.73 9.13
N VAL A 374 -55.57 -4.89 8.53
CA VAL A 374 -54.36 -5.12 7.73
C VAL A 374 -54.79 -5.69 6.39
N SER A 375 -54.49 -4.97 5.31
CA SER A 375 -54.74 -5.42 3.93
C SER A 375 -53.43 -5.90 3.32
N ARG A 376 -53.49 -7.02 2.62
CA ARG A 376 -52.42 -7.54 1.79
C ARG A 376 -52.92 -7.74 0.37
N ALA A 377 -52.33 -7.05 -0.59
CA ALA A 377 -52.53 -7.27 -2.01
C ALA A 377 -51.60 -8.35 -2.51
N GLU A 378 -52.18 -9.38 -3.17
CA GLU A 378 -51.43 -10.41 -3.87
C GLU A 378 -51.71 -10.22 -5.38
N ILE A 379 -50.66 -9.87 -6.13
CA ILE A 379 -50.71 -9.69 -7.57
C ILE A 379 -50.67 -11.06 -8.21
N LYS A 380 -51.76 -11.45 -8.95
CA LYS A 380 -51.87 -12.75 -9.64
C LYS A 380 -51.38 -12.69 -11.08
N SER A 381 -51.57 -11.57 -11.75
CA SER A 381 -51.10 -11.36 -13.12
C SER A 381 -50.73 -9.89 -13.37
N ILE A 382 -49.77 -9.67 -14.24
CA ILE A 382 -49.39 -8.36 -14.75
C ILE A 382 -49.50 -8.44 -16.28
N ASP A 383 -50.51 -7.78 -16.85
CA ASP A 383 -50.70 -7.65 -18.28
C ASP A 383 -50.18 -6.31 -18.77
N VAL A 384 -49.24 -6.35 -19.73
CA VAL A 384 -48.70 -5.14 -20.38
C VAL A 384 -49.21 -5.10 -21.81
N SER A 385 -50.09 -4.18 -22.13
CA SER A 385 -50.59 -3.97 -23.49
C SER A 385 -49.50 -3.39 -24.40
N LEU A 386 -49.62 -3.61 -25.71
CA LEU A 386 -48.70 -3.02 -26.73
C LEU A 386 -48.75 -1.48 -26.72
N SER A 387 -49.73 -0.85 -26.10
CA SER A 387 -49.82 0.59 -25.91
C SER A 387 -49.15 1.09 -24.62
N GLY A 388 -48.49 0.20 -23.86
CA GLY A 388 -47.77 0.54 -22.61
C GLY A 388 -48.66 0.62 -21.37
N ASN A 389 -49.94 0.26 -21.47
CA ASN A 389 -50.84 0.21 -20.30
C ASN A 389 -50.56 -1.07 -19.52
N VAL A 390 -50.34 -0.92 -18.20
CA VAL A 390 -50.11 -2.04 -17.26
C VAL A 390 -51.43 -2.28 -16.50
N THR A 391 -51.99 -3.47 -16.64
CA THR A 391 -53.13 -3.92 -15.86
C THR A 391 -52.64 -4.93 -14.83
N LEU A 392 -52.94 -4.66 -13.55
CA LEU A 392 -52.63 -5.55 -12.44
C LEU A 392 -53.91 -6.25 -11.99
N GLU A 393 -53.95 -7.59 -12.11
CA GLU A 393 -54.99 -8.38 -11.48
C GLU A 393 -54.46 -8.98 -10.18
N GLY A 394 -55.14 -8.77 -9.11
CA GLY A 394 -54.74 -9.23 -7.79
C GLY A 394 -55.95 -9.44 -6.87
N THR A 395 -55.69 -10.09 -5.76
CA THR A 395 -56.67 -10.25 -4.68
C THR A 395 -56.17 -9.42 -3.49
N GLU A 396 -56.99 -8.53 -2.98
CA GLU A 396 -56.73 -7.88 -1.73
C GLU A 396 -57.47 -8.65 -0.63
N THR A 397 -56.70 -9.16 0.35
CA THR A 397 -57.28 -9.80 1.53
C THR A 397 -57.10 -8.88 2.70
N THR A 398 -58.20 -8.52 3.33
CA THR A 398 -58.21 -7.66 4.50
C THR A 398 -58.54 -8.47 5.74
N TRP A 399 -57.70 -8.39 6.75
CA TRP A 399 -57.90 -9.03 8.03
C TRP A 399 -58.28 -7.96 9.06
N HIS A 400 -59.29 -8.23 9.85
CA HIS A 400 -59.66 -7.44 10.98
C HIS A 400 -59.19 -8.13 12.26
N TYR A 401 -58.29 -7.48 12.97
CA TYR A 401 -57.79 -7.91 14.27
C TYR A 401 -58.53 -7.15 15.33
N ARG A 402 -59.13 -7.83 16.25
CA ARG A 402 -59.68 -7.26 17.46
C ARG A 402 -59.11 -8.01 18.65
N TRP A 403 -58.58 -7.29 19.61
CA TRP A 403 -58.03 -7.88 20.83
C TRP A 403 -58.15 -6.97 22.01
N ASP A 404 -58.19 -7.58 23.17
CA ASP A 404 -58.02 -6.93 24.47
C ASP A 404 -56.53 -6.95 24.85
N GLU A 405 -56.01 -5.86 25.42
CA GLU A 405 -54.63 -5.78 25.88
C GLU A 405 -54.50 -5.07 27.22
N PHE A 406 -53.52 -5.50 27.97
CA PHE A 406 -52.97 -4.74 29.10
C PHE A 406 -51.47 -4.88 29.14
N LYS A 407 -50.77 -4.00 29.85
CA LYS A 407 -49.31 -4.00 29.96
C LYS A 407 -48.88 -4.25 31.41
N PHE A 408 -47.79 -4.97 31.54
CA PHE A 408 -47.14 -5.20 32.81
C PHE A 408 -45.64 -5.12 32.65
N ALA A 409 -44.94 -4.87 33.76
CA ALA A 409 -43.48 -4.92 33.86
C ALA A 409 -43.05 -5.90 34.91
N THR A 410 -41.88 -6.54 34.69
CA THR A 410 -41.27 -7.48 35.63
C THR A 410 -39.80 -7.55 35.42
N PRO A 411 -38.93 -7.67 36.45
CA PRO A 411 -37.56 -7.99 36.29
C PRO A 411 -37.45 -9.43 35.77
N ILE A 412 -36.60 -9.65 34.75
CA ILE A 412 -36.27 -10.97 34.21
C ILE A 412 -34.76 -11.12 34.22
N ARG A 413 -34.26 -12.24 34.70
CA ARG A 413 -32.84 -12.52 34.76
C ARG A 413 -32.35 -12.99 33.40
N SER A 414 -31.34 -12.34 32.86
CA SER A 414 -30.67 -12.79 31.63
C SER A 414 -29.97 -14.13 31.90
N ALA A 415 -30.23 -15.11 31.04
CA ALA A 415 -29.54 -16.40 31.11
C ALA A 415 -28.04 -16.28 30.68
N GLU A 416 -27.69 -15.27 29.91
CA GLU A 416 -26.36 -15.03 29.35
C GLU A 416 -25.48 -14.26 30.36
N SER A 417 -25.93 -13.12 30.85
CA SER A 417 -25.14 -12.26 31.75
C SER A 417 -25.39 -12.50 33.21
N GLY A 418 -26.52 -13.09 33.58
CA GLY A 418 -26.96 -13.25 34.97
C GLY A 418 -27.55 -11.98 35.56
N ASP A 419 -27.59 -10.88 34.83
CA ASP A 419 -28.11 -9.58 35.23
C ASP A 419 -29.64 -9.54 35.16
N TRP A 420 -30.26 -8.70 36.00
CA TRP A 420 -31.67 -8.48 35.98
C TRP A 420 -32.03 -7.28 35.11
N HIS A 421 -32.97 -7.48 34.16
CA HIS A 421 -33.51 -6.43 33.30
C HIS A 421 -34.99 -6.26 33.53
N LEU A 422 -35.46 -5.01 33.57
CA LEU A 422 -36.87 -4.70 33.65
C LEU A 422 -37.48 -4.91 32.24
N TRP A 423 -38.37 -5.90 32.14
CA TRP A 423 -39.08 -6.17 30.90
C TRP A 423 -40.46 -5.54 30.89
N TRP A 424 -40.83 -4.98 29.77
CA TRP A 424 -42.14 -4.41 29.49
C TRP A 424 -42.90 -5.34 28.55
N ILE A 425 -43.98 -5.95 29.03
CA ILE A 425 -44.71 -6.99 28.32
C ILE A 425 -46.16 -6.56 28.11
N THR A 426 -46.65 -6.77 26.87
CA THR A 426 -48.04 -6.57 26.54
C THR A 426 -48.78 -7.90 26.51
N ALA A 427 -49.72 -8.14 27.39
CA ALA A 427 -50.60 -9.27 27.31
C ALA A 427 -51.73 -8.97 26.31
N LYS A 428 -52.07 -9.94 25.44
CA LYS A 428 -53.14 -9.80 24.45
C LYS A 428 -54.05 -11.00 24.47
N GLN A 429 -55.37 -10.76 24.30
CA GLN A 429 -56.36 -11.79 24.05
C GLN A 429 -57.12 -11.43 22.77
N PHE A 430 -56.90 -12.25 21.73
CA PHE A 430 -57.51 -11.97 20.44
C PHE A 430 -58.93 -12.48 20.39
N GLU A 431 -59.86 -11.63 19.93
CA GLU A 431 -61.25 -11.98 19.62
C GLU A 431 -61.38 -12.38 18.15
N SER A 432 -60.58 -11.79 17.26
CA SER A 432 -60.54 -12.10 15.83
C SER A 432 -59.13 -11.92 15.25
N GLY A 433 -58.82 -12.64 14.17
CA GLY A 433 -57.57 -12.57 13.47
C GLY A 433 -57.50 -13.55 12.30
N TRP A 434 -56.33 -13.76 11.71
CA TRP A 434 -56.14 -14.73 10.67
C TRP A 434 -56.02 -16.18 11.24
N GLU A 435 -55.96 -17.17 10.37
CA GLU A 435 -55.70 -18.55 10.75
C GLU A 435 -54.39 -18.68 11.53
N GLY A 436 -54.43 -19.36 12.68
CA GLY A 436 -53.33 -19.48 13.62
C GLY A 436 -53.28 -18.42 14.72
N THR A 437 -54.14 -17.40 14.70
CA THR A 437 -54.26 -16.47 15.84
C THR A 437 -54.86 -17.18 17.05
N PRO A 438 -54.25 -17.10 18.24
CA PRO A 438 -54.77 -17.79 19.44
C PRO A 438 -55.98 -17.08 20.01
N ILE A 439 -57.17 -17.37 19.46
CA ILE A 439 -58.43 -16.73 19.86
C ILE A 439 -58.82 -17.12 21.28
N GLY A 440 -59.33 -16.16 22.06
CA GLY A 440 -59.91 -16.38 23.39
C GLY A 440 -58.91 -16.69 24.50
N ARG A 441 -57.60 -16.73 24.19
CA ARG A 441 -56.54 -17.04 25.12
C ARG A 441 -55.59 -15.84 25.28
N TRP A 442 -55.19 -15.53 26.51
CA TRP A 442 -54.15 -14.55 26.77
C TRP A 442 -52.78 -15.05 26.35
N VAL A 443 -52.04 -14.22 25.65
CA VAL A 443 -50.72 -14.53 25.12
C VAL A 443 -49.80 -13.34 25.32
N SER A 444 -48.47 -13.56 25.30
CA SER A 444 -47.52 -12.47 25.17
C SER A 444 -47.62 -11.85 23.79
N GLY A 445 -47.86 -10.59 23.72
CA GLY A 445 -47.77 -9.75 22.52
C GLY A 445 -46.32 -9.25 22.34
N ALA A 446 -46.13 -7.92 22.42
CA ALA A 446 -44.78 -7.35 22.43
C ALA A 446 -44.16 -7.54 23.81
N ALA A 447 -42.90 -8.01 23.82
CA ALA A 447 -42.04 -8.02 24.98
C ALA A 447 -40.76 -7.23 24.65
N THR A 448 -40.46 -6.24 25.47
CA THR A 448 -39.30 -5.35 25.27
C THR A 448 -38.44 -5.37 26.51
N GLN A 449 -37.20 -5.74 26.36
CA GLN A 449 -36.19 -5.61 27.39
C GLN A 449 -35.87 -4.13 27.61
N GLY A 450 -35.87 -3.73 28.85
CA GLY A 450 -35.57 -2.37 29.28
C GLY A 450 -34.34 -2.31 30.17
N ASP A 451 -34.42 -1.49 31.19
CA ASP A 451 -33.30 -1.08 32.02
C ASP A 451 -32.74 -2.22 32.89
N LEU A 452 -31.45 -2.20 33.17
CA LEU A 452 -30.85 -2.97 34.26
C LEU A 452 -31.48 -2.52 35.58
N ILE A 453 -31.85 -3.49 36.42
CA ILE A 453 -32.42 -3.25 37.75
C ILE A 453 -31.72 -4.15 38.80
N PRO A 454 -31.11 -3.57 39.84
CA PRO A 454 -30.49 -4.38 40.90
C PRO A 454 -31.56 -5.20 41.67
N GLU A 455 -31.18 -6.43 42.00
CA GLU A 455 -32.06 -7.35 42.68
C GLU A 455 -32.62 -6.79 44.01
N GLN A 456 -31.78 -6.05 44.73
CA GLN A 456 -32.20 -5.33 45.96
C GLN A 456 -33.29 -4.31 45.76
N ASN A 457 -33.51 -3.78 44.56
CA ASN A 457 -34.44 -2.74 44.24
C ASN A 457 -35.88 -3.25 43.95
N PHE A 458 -36.08 -4.58 43.95
CA PHE A 458 -37.38 -5.19 43.71
C PHE A 458 -37.71 -6.37 44.65
N ARG A 459 -36.80 -6.77 45.51
CA ARG A 459 -37.01 -7.86 46.51
C ARG A 459 -37.46 -7.32 47.88
N GLU A 460 -37.43 -5.99 48.09
CA GLU A 460 -38.01 -5.35 49.24
C GLU A 460 -39.52 -5.19 49.03
#